data_77d69e550087821dbfcf1b491a84188b
#
_entry.id   77d69e550087821dbfcf1b491a84188b
#
_cell.length_a   1.000
_cell.length_b   1.000
_cell.length_c   1.000
_cell.angle_alpha   90.00
_cell.angle_beta   90.00
_cell.angle_gamma   90.00
#
_symmetry.space_group_name_H-M   'P 1'
#
loop_
_entity.id
_entity.type
_entity.pdbx_description
1 polymer ?
#
loop_
_entity_poly.entity_id
_entity_poly.type
_entity_poly.pdbx_seq_one_letter_code
_entity_poly.pdbx_strand_id
1 'polypeptide(L)'
;MTAKNIRRVIAAVSLVVLLGCSMMHLAGCSSILGLPEDGPVQTMTPEEQSTRRVFTSPDGPADDAQPEAIVKGFFDVMPAGVQSDGFATGKQFLTDGAASRWNADNRTTVYADVPKFVRKASTVESGQGGQKTVVSVSLQIQGELDAHGVYTAVASGGAKTYDFSLSKVRGQWRISKLPTGVMISSYDFEQVYRQVSLYQLGSSEKELIPDVRWLCWRDWRTRAVQELLAGNAAWLEGAVSDTNTKRIVL
;
A
#
# COMPACT_ATOMS: atom_id res chain seq x y z
N MET A 1 -46.36 59.01 -50.84
CA MET A 1 -45.09 58.42 -50.48
C MET A 1 -44.35 58.04 -51.75
N THR A 2 -43.21 58.64 -51.99
CA THR A 2 -42.49 58.50 -53.28
C THR A 2 -41.69 57.24 -53.31
N ALA A 3 -41.64 56.58 -54.48
CA ALA A 3 -40.93 55.30 -54.69
C ALA A 3 -39.48 55.24 -54.13
N LYS A 4 -38.85 56.37 -53.93
CA LYS A 4 -37.52 56.57 -53.38
C LYS A 4 -37.46 56.28 -51.89
N ASN A 5 -38.54 56.52 -51.13
CA ASN A 5 -38.58 56.20 -49.67
C ASN A 5 -38.87 54.75 -49.42
N ILE A 6 -39.61 54.06 -50.29
CA ILE A 6 -39.88 52.63 -50.18
C ILE A 6 -38.59 51.84 -50.40
N ARG A 7 -37.73 52.20 -51.36
CA ARG A 7 -36.45 51.57 -51.61
C ARG A 7 -35.44 51.71 -50.41
N ARG A 8 -35.46 52.86 -49.71
CA ARG A 8 -34.63 53.12 -48.52
C ARG A 8 -35.11 52.30 -47.35
N VAL A 9 -36.39 52.10 -47.14
CA VAL A 9 -36.97 51.31 -46.08
C VAL A 9 -36.65 49.81 -46.32
N ILE A 10 -36.80 49.33 -47.56
CA ILE A 10 -36.48 47.98 -47.95
C ILE A 10 -34.99 47.72 -47.76
N ALA A 11 -34.12 48.64 -48.15
CA ALA A 11 -32.65 48.46 -47.94
C ALA A 11 -32.27 48.48 -46.46
N ALA A 12 -32.91 49.27 -45.61
CA ALA A 12 -32.66 49.33 -44.19
C ALA A 12 -33.13 48.04 -43.49
N VAL A 13 -34.28 47.47 -43.84
CA VAL A 13 -34.84 46.26 -43.32
C VAL A 13 -33.97 45.05 -43.74
N SER A 14 -33.50 45.00 -45.00
CA SER A 14 -32.60 43.95 -45.48
C SER A 14 -31.22 43.96 -44.76
N LEU A 15 -30.71 45.16 -44.44
CA LEU A 15 -29.44 45.28 -43.69
C LEU A 15 -29.57 44.80 -42.25
N VAL A 16 -30.69 45.11 -41.60
CA VAL A 16 -30.93 44.61 -40.19
C VAL A 16 -31.12 43.11 -40.13
N VAL A 17 -31.82 42.54 -41.14
CA VAL A 17 -31.97 41.06 -41.21
C VAL A 17 -30.64 40.37 -41.49
N LEU A 18 -29.76 40.91 -42.34
CA LEU A 18 -28.44 40.39 -42.61
C LEU A 18 -27.50 40.51 -41.41
N LEU A 19 -27.55 41.60 -40.64
CA LEU A 19 -26.79 41.71 -39.39
C LEU A 19 -27.33 40.80 -38.29
N GLY A 20 -28.64 40.58 -38.21
CA GLY A 20 -29.27 39.66 -37.23
C GLY A 20 -28.90 38.20 -37.47
N CYS A 21 -28.81 37.76 -38.71
CA CYS A 21 -28.38 36.40 -39.05
C CYS A 21 -26.89 36.15 -38.81
N SER A 22 -26.04 37.19 -38.88
CA SER A 22 -24.59 37.02 -38.64
C SER A 22 -24.23 36.85 -37.17
N MET A 23 -25.08 37.26 -36.23
CA MET A 23 -24.86 37.06 -34.79
C MET A 23 -25.33 35.69 -34.27
N MET A 24 -26.05 34.90 -35.06
CA MET A 24 -26.56 33.60 -34.66
C MET A 24 -25.59 32.43 -34.92
N HIS A 25 -24.45 32.68 -35.55
CA HIS A 25 -23.48 31.62 -35.91
C HIS A 25 -22.26 31.50 -34.99
N LEU A 26 -22.21 32.27 -33.88
CA LEU A 26 -21.15 32.13 -32.88
C LEU A 26 -21.59 31.41 -31.60
N ALA A 27 -22.80 30.87 -31.54
CA ALA A 27 -23.23 30.05 -30.43
C ALA A 27 -23.02 28.58 -30.76
N GLY A 28 -21.84 28.06 -30.40
CA GLY A 28 -21.69 26.71 -29.95
C GLY A 28 -21.57 25.61 -30.97
N CYS A 29 -20.35 25.15 -31.15
CA CYS A 29 -20.07 23.76 -31.44
C CYS A 29 -19.29 23.17 -30.26
N SER A 30 -19.90 23.06 -29.08
CA SER A 30 -19.26 22.41 -27.93
C SER A 30 -19.97 21.13 -27.46
N SER A 31 -21.04 20.72 -28.14
CA SER A 31 -21.83 19.56 -27.68
C SER A 31 -21.75 18.30 -28.55
N ILE A 32 -20.77 18.19 -29.48
CA ILE A 32 -20.67 16.99 -30.34
C ILE A 32 -20.01 15.79 -29.64
N LEU A 33 -19.34 15.98 -28.50
CA LEU A 33 -18.64 14.89 -27.80
C LEU A 33 -19.30 14.42 -26.50
N GLY A 34 -20.47 14.95 -26.11
CA GLY A 34 -21.18 14.47 -24.92
C GLY A 34 -20.38 14.56 -23.61
N LEU A 35 -19.32 15.37 -23.59
CA LEU A 35 -18.58 15.63 -22.36
C LEU A 35 -19.38 16.63 -21.53
N PRO A 36 -19.66 16.36 -20.26
CA PRO A 36 -20.30 17.31 -19.36
C PRO A 36 -19.39 18.54 -19.22
N GLU A 37 -19.87 19.71 -19.64
CA GLU A 37 -19.14 20.97 -19.56
C GLU A 37 -18.96 21.48 -18.11
N ASP A 38 -19.74 21.00 -17.17
CA ASP A 38 -19.72 21.40 -15.77
C ASP A 38 -19.76 20.17 -14.86
N GLY A 39 -18.64 19.44 -14.79
CA GLY A 39 -18.36 18.64 -13.60
C GLY A 39 -17.87 19.59 -12.51
N PRO A 40 -18.26 19.41 -11.22
CA PRO A 40 -17.64 20.16 -10.16
C PRO A 40 -16.13 19.94 -10.26
N VAL A 41 -15.37 21.01 -10.45
CA VAL A 41 -13.91 20.97 -10.32
C VAL A 41 -13.64 20.53 -8.90
N GLN A 42 -13.45 19.23 -8.71
CA GLN A 42 -12.90 18.75 -7.46
C GLN A 42 -11.47 19.28 -7.42
N THR A 43 -11.30 20.42 -6.77
CA THR A 43 -9.98 20.80 -6.29
C THR A 43 -9.50 19.63 -5.45
N MET A 44 -8.56 18.85 -5.97
CA MET A 44 -7.85 17.89 -5.15
C MET A 44 -7.27 18.72 -4.01
N THR A 45 -7.84 18.57 -2.82
CA THR A 45 -7.23 19.08 -1.60
C THR A 45 -5.80 18.57 -1.64
N PRO A 46 -4.77 19.44 -1.54
CA PRO A 46 -3.40 18.95 -1.45
C PRO A 46 -3.43 17.88 -0.36
N GLU A 47 -3.03 16.67 -0.72
CA GLU A 47 -2.93 15.58 0.24
C GLU A 47 -2.13 16.17 1.40
N GLU A 48 -2.77 16.32 2.57
CA GLU A 48 -2.08 16.81 3.76
C GLU A 48 -0.80 16.01 3.82
N GLN A 49 0.33 16.70 3.68
CA GLN A 49 1.62 16.10 3.94
C GLN A 49 1.59 15.76 5.43
N SER A 50 0.95 14.64 5.74
CA SER A 50 1.03 14.09 7.08
C SER A 50 2.52 14.05 7.40
N THR A 51 2.89 14.59 8.55
CA THR A 51 4.24 14.56 9.10
C THR A 51 4.59 13.09 9.36
N ARG A 52 4.80 12.37 8.25
CA ARG A 52 5.10 10.95 8.29
C ARG A 52 6.50 10.77 8.87
N ARG A 53 6.60 9.91 9.87
CA ARG A 53 7.89 9.55 10.43
C ARG A 53 8.79 8.93 9.35
N VAL A 54 9.96 9.50 9.16
CA VAL A 54 11.01 8.91 8.33
C VAL A 54 11.83 8.00 9.24
N PHE A 55 11.82 6.71 8.94
CA PHE A 55 12.68 5.76 9.62
C PHE A 55 14.06 5.83 8.96
N THR A 56 15.02 6.40 9.67
CA THR A 56 16.44 6.36 9.26
C THR A 56 16.95 4.94 9.37
N SER A 57 17.98 4.58 8.59
CA SER A 57 18.65 3.28 8.71
C SER A 57 19.03 3.03 10.16
N PRO A 58 18.44 2.05 10.83
CA PRO A 58 18.79 1.75 12.21
C PRO A 58 20.13 1.01 12.24
N ASP A 59 20.75 1.01 13.43
CA ASP A 59 21.96 0.24 13.64
C ASP A 59 21.71 -1.26 13.52
N GLY A 60 22.72 -1.97 13.04
CA GLY A 60 22.73 -3.45 13.03
C GLY A 60 22.85 -4.03 14.46
N PRO A 61 22.99 -5.38 14.56
CA PRO A 61 23.14 -6.02 15.85
C PRO A 61 24.42 -5.55 16.56
N ALA A 62 24.28 -5.13 17.82
CA ALA A 62 25.42 -4.75 18.63
C ALA A 62 26.32 -5.96 18.92
N ASP A 63 27.62 -5.72 19.11
CA ASP A 63 28.58 -6.74 19.52
C ASP A 63 28.19 -7.31 20.89
N ASP A 64 28.37 -8.62 21.07
CA ASP A 64 28.08 -9.35 22.29
C ASP A 64 26.64 -9.23 22.83
N ALA A 65 25.73 -8.76 21.97
CA ALA A 65 24.31 -8.62 22.33
C ALA A 65 23.73 -9.98 22.77
N GLN A 66 22.90 -9.93 23.83
CA GLN A 66 22.20 -11.12 24.33
C GLN A 66 21.07 -11.53 23.36
N PRO A 67 20.64 -12.80 23.37
CA PRO A 67 19.62 -13.30 22.44
C PRO A 67 18.35 -12.47 22.39
N GLU A 68 17.85 -12.00 23.53
CA GLU A 68 16.66 -11.16 23.59
C GLU A 68 16.89 -9.80 22.91
N ALA A 69 18.07 -9.21 23.09
CA ALA A 69 18.43 -7.95 22.45
C ALA A 69 18.57 -8.11 20.93
N ILE A 70 19.04 -9.25 20.43
CA ILE A 70 19.08 -9.57 19.01
C ILE A 70 17.67 -9.65 18.43
N VAL A 71 16.74 -10.37 19.08
CA VAL A 71 15.36 -10.47 18.59
C VAL A 71 14.65 -9.12 18.70
N LYS A 72 14.83 -8.39 19.80
CA LYS A 72 14.27 -7.05 19.94
C LYS A 72 14.78 -6.11 18.85
N GLY A 73 16.10 -6.05 18.64
CA GLY A 73 16.70 -5.23 17.58
C GLY A 73 16.15 -5.59 16.18
N PHE A 74 15.90 -6.87 15.91
CA PHE A 74 15.25 -7.30 14.68
C PHE A 74 13.85 -6.71 14.53
N PHE A 75 13.04 -6.63 15.59
CA PHE A 75 11.74 -5.97 15.56
C PHE A 75 11.88 -4.46 15.35
N ASP A 76 12.82 -3.82 16.03
CA ASP A 76 13.04 -2.36 15.98
C ASP A 76 13.42 -1.88 14.56
N VAL A 77 14.05 -2.73 13.74
CA VAL A 77 14.46 -2.37 12.37
C VAL A 77 13.39 -2.65 11.30
N MET A 78 12.30 -3.33 11.62
CA MET A 78 11.27 -3.71 10.64
C MET A 78 10.60 -2.50 9.94
N PRO A 79 10.23 -1.41 10.64
CA PRO A 79 9.62 -0.26 9.97
C PRO A 79 10.53 0.38 8.91
N ALA A 80 11.83 0.51 9.21
CA ALA A 80 12.82 0.99 8.24
C ALA A 80 12.98 0.02 7.07
N GLY A 81 12.93 -1.29 7.33
CA GLY A 81 12.98 -2.33 6.32
C GLY A 81 11.85 -2.18 5.29
N VAL A 82 10.63 -1.98 5.76
CA VAL A 82 9.47 -1.73 4.91
C VAL A 82 9.60 -0.41 4.16
N GLN A 83 9.99 0.67 4.86
CA GLN A 83 9.95 2.02 4.30
C GLN A 83 11.09 2.29 3.31
N SER A 84 12.32 1.84 3.58
CA SER A 84 13.50 2.37 2.89
C SER A 84 14.61 1.39 2.54
N ASP A 85 15.07 0.54 3.47
CA ASP A 85 16.31 -0.23 3.28
C ASP A 85 16.12 -1.62 2.67
N GLY A 86 14.87 -2.04 2.41
CA GLY A 86 14.57 -3.35 1.85
C GLY A 86 15.05 -4.50 2.76
N PHE A 87 15.03 -4.26 4.06
CA PHE A 87 15.47 -5.18 5.11
C PHE A 87 16.96 -5.51 5.12
N ALA A 88 17.81 -4.66 4.51
CA ALA A 88 19.25 -4.86 4.51
C ALA A 88 19.83 -4.93 5.94
N THR A 89 19.39 -4.01 6.82
CA THR A 89 19.77 -4.03 8.24
C THR A 89 19.14 -5.21 8.98
N GLY A 90 17.87 -5.53 8.73
CA GLY A 90 17.19 -6.67 9.34
C GLY A 90 17.88 -7.99 9.08
N LYS A 91 18.41 -8.20 7.87
CA LYS A 91 19.16 -9.41 7.50
C LYS A 91 20.47 -9.59 8.29
N GLN A 92 21.07 -8.54 8.85
CA GLN A 92 22.27 -8.64 9.68
C GLN A 92 22.01 -9.34 11.02
N PHE A 93 20.77 -9.34 11.50
CA PHE A 93 20.37 -10.08 12.71
C PHE A 93 20.20 -11.58 12.46
N LEU A 94 20.18 -12.00 11.20
CA LEU A 94 19.95 -13.38 10.79
C LEU A 94 21.27 -14.12 10.49
N THR A 95 21.23 -15.44 10.58
CA THR A 95 22.29 -16.25 9.94
C THR A 95 22.11 -16.18 8.41
N ASP A 96 23.17 -16.40 7.64
CA ASP A 96 23.11 -16.40 6.17
C ASP A 96 22.02 -17.33 5.62
N GLY A 97 21.89 -18.52 6.23
CA GLY A 97 20.86 -19.46 5.84
C GLY A 97 19.45 -19.03 6.22
N ALA A 98 19.26 -18.26 7.30
CA ALA A 98 17.96 -17.68 7.64
C ALA A 98 17.64 -16.50 6.74
N ALA A 99 18.61 -15.62 6.48
CA ALA A 99 18.46 -14.46 5.61
C ALA A 99 18.07 -14.83 4.18
N SER A 100 18.61 -15.94 3.66
CA SER A 100 18.30 -16.43 2.31
C SER A 100 16.90 -17.04 2.19
N ARG A 101 16.34 -17.59 3.29
CA ARG A 101 15.01 -18.22 3.30
C ARG A 101 13.89 -17.28 3.76
N TRP A 102 14.23 -16.24 4.49
CA TRP A 102 13.24 -15.32 5.02
C TRP A 102 12.60 -14.49 3.91
N ASN A 103 11.28 -14.59 3.77
CA ASN A 103 10.50 -13.80 2.85
C ASN A 103 9.72 -12.74 3.63
N ALA A 104 10.17 -11.49 3.56
CA ALA A 104 9.54 -10.35 4.21
C ALA A 104 8.19 -9.99 3.56
N ASP A 105 8.04 -10.21 2.26
CA ASP A 105 6.86 -9.80 1.49
C ASP A 105 5.70 -10.80 1.61
N ASN A 106 5.91 -11.93 2.30
CA ASN A 106 4.88 -12.96 2.41
C ASN A 106 3.64 -12.48 3.17
N ARG A 107 3.84 -11.77 4.28
CA ARG A 107 2.79 -11.17 5.11
C ARG A 107 3.35 -10.11 6.05
N THR A 108 2.47 -9.23 6.54
CA THR A 108 2.79 -8.35 7.67
C THR A 108 1.82 -8.63 8.81
N THR A 109 2.35 -9.05 9.96
CA THR A 109 1.59 -9.22 11.20
C THR A 109 1.60 -7.90 11.97
N VAL A 110 0.43 -7.35 12.25
CA VAL A 110 0.25 -6.08 12.98
C VAL A 110 -0.12 -6.38 14.43
N TYR A 111 0.64 -5.82 15.38
CA TYR A 111 0.42 -6.02 16.82
C TYR A 111 0.19 -4.70 17.56
N ALA A 112 -0.57 -4.75 18.67
CA ALA A 112 -0.99 -3.59 19.44
C ALA A 112 0.00 -3.14 20.50
N ASP A 113 0.46 -4.08 21.31
CA ASP A 113 1.18 -3.80 22.55
C ASP A 113 2.71 -3.91 22.38
N VAL A 114 3.42 -3.56 23.44
CA VAL A 114 4.88 -3.79 23.51
C VAL A 114 5.14 -5.29 23.52
N PRO A 115 5.97 -5.80 22.59
CA PRO A 115 6.35 -7.21 22.55
C PRO A 115 7.02 -7.68 23.84
N LYS A 116 6.67 -8.88 24.31
CA LYS A 116 7.33 -9.50 25.47
C LYS A 116 8.31 -10.57 24.99
N PHE A 117 9.60 -10.36 25.26
CA PHE A 117 10.68 -11.26 24.89
C PHE A 117 11.09 -12.11 26.07
N VAL A 118 11.02 -13.43 25.94
CA VAL A 118 11.37 -14.38 27.00
C VAL A 118 12.31 -15.45 26.44
N ARG A 119 13.52 -15.53 26.99
CA ARG A 119 14.45 -16.60 26.63
C ARG A 119 13.99 -17.93 27.26
N LYS A 120 13.90 -18.97 26.45
CA LYS A 120 13.79 -20.34 26.92
C LYS A 120 15.17 -20.86 27.30
N ALA A 121 15.22 -21.87 28.19
CA ALA A 121 16.48 -22.47 28.61
C ALA A 121 17.34 -22.84 27.40
N SER A 122 18.62 -22.48 27.44
CA SER A 122 19.58 -22.79 26.37
C SER A 122 19.91 -24.28 26.40
N THR A 123 19.76 -24.95 25.28
CA THR A 123 20.31 -26.30 25.09
C THR A 123 21.75 -26.18 24.54
N VAL A 124 22.72 -26.67 25.30
CA VAL A 124 24.07 -26.88 24.78
C VAL A 124 24.03 -28.24 24.10
N GLU A 125 23.93 -28.30 22.80
CA GLU A 125 24.16 -29.54 22.07
C GLU A 125 25.67 -29.86 22.16
N SER A 126 26.01 -30.92 22.89
CA SER A 126 27.36 -31.47 22.95
C SER A 126 27.70 -32.07 21.58
N GLY A 127 28.25 -31.26 20.67
CA GLY A 127 28.62 -31.65 19.32
C GLY A 127 28.97 -30.38 18.51
N GLN A 128 29.50 -30.52 17.32
CA GLN A 128 29.98 -29.40 16.46
C GLN A 128 28.95 -28.32 16.13
N GLY A 129 27.78 -28.28 16.78
CA GLY A 129 26.63 -27.43 16.47
C GLY A 129 26.59 -26.05 17.15
N GLY A 130 27.54 -25.70 18.01
CA GLY A 130 27.56 -24.41 18.68
C GLY A 130 26.41 -24.22 19.72
N GLN A 131 26.45 -23.11 20.43
CA GLN A 131 25.44 -22.76 21.43
C GLN A 131 24.15 -22.30 20.77
N LYS A 132 23.01 -22.90 21.14
CA LYS A 132 21.67 -22.57 20.61
C LYS A 132 20.73 -22.13 21.73
N THR A 133 19.80 -21.26 21.43
CA THR A 133 18.72 -20.84 22.34
C THR A 133 17.46 -20.44 21.56
N VAL A 134 16.36 -20.34 22.28
CA VAL A 134 15.07 -19.86 21.71
C VAL A 134 14.60 -18.65 22.52
N VAL A 135 14.19 -17.62 21.81
CA VAL A 135 13.47 -16.48 22.39
C VAL A 135 12.03 -16.53 21.91
N SER A 136 11.10 -16.61 22.86
CA SER A 136 9.68 -16.53 22.59
C SER A 136 9.23 -15.09 22.68
N VAL A 137 8.48 -14.65 21.69
CA VAL A 137 7.92 -13.28 21.61
C VAL A 137 6.41 -13.38 21.66
N SER A 138 5.80 -12.81 22.69
CA SER A 138 4.35 -12.74 22.83
C SER A 138 3.83 -11.39 22.33
N LEU A 139 2.86 -11.43 21.41
CA LEU A 139 2.27 -10.28 20.72
C LEU A 139 0.75 -10.31 20.85
N GLN A 140 0.12 -9.15 21.04
CA GLN A 140 -1.30 -8.97 20.86
C GLN A 140 -1.59 -8.64 19.40
N ILE A 141 -2.09 -9.60 18.65
CA ILE A 141 -2.31 -9.43 17.21
C ILE A 141 -3.59 -8.62 16.97
N GLN A 142 -3.49 -7.57 16.16
CA GLN A 142 -4.62 -6.77 15.68
C GLN A 142 -5.09 -7.19 14.30
N GLY A 143 -4.18 -7.63 13.44
CA GLY A 143 -4.49 -8.03 12.09
C GLY A 143 -3.31 -8.57 11.33
N GLU A 144 -3.58 -9.07 10.14
CA GLU A 144 -2.58 -9.55 9.19
C GLU A 144 -2.83 -8.89 7.83
N LEU A 145 -1.75 -8.45 7.20
CA LEU A 145 -1.73 -7.96 5.83
C LEU A 145 -1.10 -9.03 4.96
N ASP A 146 -1.78 -9.46 3.91
CA ASP A 146 -1.23 -10.43 2.97
C ASP A 146 -0.27 -9.79 1.94
N ALA A 147 0.30 -10.61 1.06
CA ALA A 147 1.21 -10.17 0.01
C ALA A 147 0.56 -9.24 -1.02
N HIS A 148 -0.77 -9.23 -1.11
CA HIS A 148 -1.57 -8.40 -2.02
C HIS A 148 -2.09 -7.12 -1.38
N GLY A 149 -1.75 -6.86 -0.12
CA GLY A 149 -2.20 -5.67 0.61
C GLY A 149 -3.62 -5.76 1.16
N VAL A 150 -4.21 -6.95 1.25
CA VAL A 150 -5.50 -7.17 1.91
C VAL A 150 -5.27 -7.29 3.41
N TYR A 151 -5.88 -6.38 4.18
CA TYR A 151 -5.81 -6.38 5.63
C TYR A 151 -6.99 -7.15 6.22
N THR A 152 -6.69 -8.15 7.03
CA THR A 152 -7.68 -8.92 7.79
C THR A 152 -7.51 -8.62 9.27
N ALA A 153 -8.51 -7.96 9.87
CA ALA A 153 -8.52 -7.71 11.31
C ALA A 153 -8.73 -9.02 12.09
N VAL A 154 -7.99 -9.18 13.17
CA VAL A 154 -8.20 -10.28 14.11
C VAL A 154 -9.21 -9.83 15.17
N ALA A 155 -10.37 -10.48 15.20
CA ALA A 155 -11.39 -10.20 16.21
C ALA A 155 -10.85 -10.54 17.61
N SER A 156 -10.93 -9.55 18.52
CA SER A 156 -10.60 -9.67 19.95
C SER A 156 -9.21 -10.27 20.23
N GLY A 157 -8.20 -9.49 19.93
CA GLY A 157 -6.82 -9.53 20.39
C GLY A 157 -6.33 -10.77 21.16
N GLY A 158 -6.18 -11.91 20.48
CA GLY A 158 -5.54 -13.07 21.09
C GLY A 158 -4.04 -12.84 21.20
N ALA A 159 -3.47 -13.07 22.40
CA ALA A 159 -2.04 -13.14 22.55
C ALA A 159 -1.50 -14.34 21.76
N LYS A 160 -0.57 -14.10 20.84
CA LYS A 160 0.08 -15.15 20.05
C LYS A 160 1.58 -15.14 20.35
N THR A 161 2.14 -16.32 20.55
CA THR A 161 3.56 -16.46 20.83
C THR A 161 4.28 -17.01 19.62
N TYR A 162 5.40 -16.39 19.27
CA TYR A 162 6.28 -16.76 18.18
C TYR A 162 7.66 -17.13 18.71
N ASP A 163 8.22 -18.24 18.27
CA ASP A 163 9.53 -18.69 18.67
C ASP A 163 10.59 -18.32 17.63
N PHE A 164 11.65 -17.67 18.11
CA PHE A 164 12.84 -17.33 17.35
C PHE A 164 13.99 -18.20 17.84
N SER A 165 14.52 -19.08 16.96
CA SER A 165 15.71 -19.86 17.30
C SER A 165 16.97 -19.06 16.97
N LEU A 166 17.92 -19.04 17.89
CA LEU A 166 19.19 -18.36 17.69
C LEU A 166 20.36 -19.36 17.81
N SER A 167 21.43 -19.08 17.10
CA SER A 167 22.69 -19.77 17.17
C SER A 167 23.85 -18.76 17.18
N LYS A 168 24.99 -19.16 17.78
CA LYS A 168 26.19 -18.35 17.72
C LYS A 168 26.94 -18.58 16.41
N VAL A 169 27.18 -17.46 15.69
CA VAL A 169 28.01 -17.42 14.48
C VAL A 169 29.20 -16.51 14.78
N ARG A 170 30.42 -17.06 14.72
CA ARG A 170 31.66 -16.35 15.06
C ARG A 170 31.61 -15.66 16.44
N GLY A 171 31.05 -16.36 17.42
CA GLY A 171 30.89 -15.83 18.79
C GLY A 171 29.69 -14.94 19.02
N GLN A 172 29.00 -14.46 17.98
CA GLN A 172 27.87 -13.55 18.05
C GLN A 172 26.52 -14.26 17.86
N TRP A 173 25.48 -13.88 18.61
CA TRP A 173 24.14 -14.44 18.43
C TRP A 173 23.51 -13.94 17.14
N ARG A 174 22.89 -14.86 16.38
CA ARG A 174 22.10 -14.55 15.19
C ARG A 174 20.86 -15.43 15.15
N ILE A 175 19.76 -14.90 14.62
CA ILE A 175 18.52 -15.66 14.45
C ILE A 175 18.71 -16.67 13.32
N SER A 176 18.55 -17.95 13.62
CA SER A 176 18.71 -19.08 12.68
C SER A 176 17.38 -19.61 12.13
N LYS A 177 16.28 -19.37 12.89
CA LYS A 177 14.91 -19.69 12.47
C LYS A 177 13.94 -18.65 13.01
N LEU A 178 13.05 -18.19 12.15
CA LEU A 178 12.03 -17.18 12.45
C LEU A 178 10.77 -17.45 11.63
N PRO A 179 9.61 -16.87 12.03
CA PRO A 179 8.42 -16.84 11.19
C PRO A 179 8.68 -16.10 9.89
N THR A 180 7.93 -16.43 8.84
CA THR A 180 7.97 -15.69 7.57
C THR A 180 7.19 -14.37 7.68
N GLY A 181 7.54 -13.41 6.84
CA GLY A 181 6.91 -12.08 6.85
C GLY A 181 7.51 -11.11 7.86
N VAL A 182 6.85 -9.98 8.02
CA VAL A 182 7.22 -8.87 8.90
C VAL A 182 6.29 -8.82 10.11
N MET A 183 6.80 -8.42 11.25
CA MET A 183 6.01 -8.12 12.45
C MET A 183 6.24 -6.66 12.82
N ILE A 184 5.17 -5.87 12.85
CA ILE A 184 5.25 -4.41 13.04
C ILE A 184 4.17 -3.95 14.01
N SER A 185 4.45 -2.90 14.80
CA SER A 185 3.44 -2.31 15.66
C SER A 185 2.34 -1.63 14.84
N SER A 186 1.12 -1.53 15.38
CA SER A 186 0.03 -0.80 14.72
C SER A 186 0.40 0.66 14.46
N TYR A 187 1.12 1.28 15.40
CA TYR A 187 1.61 2.65 15.24
C TYR A 187 2.56 2.79 14.05
N ASP A 188 3.56 1.91 13.93
CA ASP A 188 4.52 1.95 12.82
C ASP A 188 3.87 1.52 11.50
N PHE A 189 2.89 0.58 11.54
CA PHE A 189 2.14 0.16 10.38
C PHE A 189 1.48 1.35 9.67
N GLU A 190 0.79 2.22 10.41
CA GLU A 190 0.17 3.43 9.87
C GLU A 190 1.18 4.44 9.30
N GLN A 191 2.45 4.38 9.75
CA GLN A 191 3.51 5.23 9.23
C GLN A 191 4.12 4.73 7.92
N VAL A 192 4.16 3.41 7.70
CA VAL A 192 4.85 2.82 6.54
C VAL A 192 3.90 2.30 5.46
N TYR A 193 2.64 2.02 5.80
CA TYR A 193 1.60 1.64 4.84
C TYR A 193 0.55 2.75 4.71
N ARG A 194 -0.12 2.76 3.58
CA ARG A 194 -1.29 3.61 3.34
C ARG A 194 -2.44 2.80 2.79
N GLN A 195 -3.65 3.19 3.14
CA GLN A 195 -4.87 2.67 2.54
C GLN A 195 -5.07 3.26 1.15
N VAL A 196 -5.34 2.41 0.18
CA VAL A 196 -5.60 2.76 -1.22
C VAL A 196 -6.86 2.02 -1.67
N SER A 197 -7.81 2.74 -2.24
CA SER A 197 -8.97 2.11 -2.87
C SER A 197 -8.66 1.83 -4.33
N LEU A 198 -8.59 0.56 -4.69
CA LEU A 198 -8.57 0.11 -6.06
C LEU A 198 -10.02 -0.08 -6.50
N TYR A 199 -10.37 0.42 -7.69
CA TYR A 199 -11.73 0.31 -8.17
C TYR A 199 -11.83 -0.76 -9.25
N GLN A 200 -12.71 -1.72 -9.03
CA GLN A 200 -13.01 -2.81 -9.95
C GLN A 200 -14.38 -2.58 -10.59
N LEU A 201 -14.53 -2.97 -11.86
CA LEU A 201 -15.81 -2.87 -12.54
C LEU A 201 -16.74 -3.99 -12.03
N GLY A 202 -17.90 -3.62 -11.50
CA GLY A 202 -18.91 -4.57 -11.05
C GLY A 202 -19.42 -5.46 -12.19
N SER A 203 -19.98 -6.61 -11.87
CA SER A 203 -20.52 -7.58 -12.86
C SER A 203 -21.64 -6.99 -13.73
N SER A 204 -22.34 -5.96 -13.24
CA SER A 204 -23.32 -5.19 -14.02
C SER A 204 -22.71 -4.23 -15.05
N GLU A 205 -21.40 -4.02 -15.01
CA GLU A 205 -20.64 -3.03 -15.81
C GLU A 205 -21.11 -1.56 -15.67
N LYS A 206 -21.90 -1.26 -14.63
CA LYS A 206 -22.46 0.08 -14.38
C LYS A 206 -21.93 0.75 -13.13
N GLU A 207 -21.20 0.03 -12.32
CA GLU A 207 -20.73 0.49 -11.02
C GLU A 207 -19.26 0.11 -10.79
N LEU A 208 -18.56 0.91 -9.99
CA LEU A 208 -17.22 0.64 -9.55
C LEU A 208 -17.26 0.16 -8.09
N ILE A 209 -16.70 -0.99 -7.83
CA ILE A 209 -16.61 -1.59 -6.51
C ILE A 209 -15.22 -1.29 -5.93
N PRO A 210 -15.13 -0.62 -4.76
CA PRO A 210 -13.85 -0.34 -4.14
C PRO A 210 -13.24 -1.60 -3.53
N ASP A 211 -12.01 -1.91 -3.92
CA ASP A 211 -11.16 -2.93 -3.32
C ASP A 211 -10.07 -2.22 -2.49
N VAL A 212 -10.21 -2.27 -1.18
CA VAL A 212 -9.34 -1.54 -0.27
C VAL A 212 -8.08 -2.34 0.01
N ARG A 213 -6.92 -1.73 -0.25
CA ARG A 213 -5.59 -2.32 -0.04
C ARG A 213 -4.73 -1.41 0.84
N TRP A 214 -3.84 -2.03 1.60
CA TRP A 214 -2.79 -1.32 2.31
C TRP A 214 -1.46 -1.54 1.60
N LEU A 215 -0.91 -0.48 1.04
CA LEU A 215 0.29 -0.52 0.21
C LEU A 215 1.40 0.31 0.87
N CYS A 216 2.65 -0.13 0.72
CA CYS A 216 3.79 0.61 1.26
C CYS A 216 3.89 2.00 0.63
N TRP A 217 4.09 3.03 1.44
CA TRP A 217 4.20 4.41 0.98
C TRP A 217 5.27 4.62 -0.08
N ARG A 218 6.36 3.88 -0.01
CA ARG A 218 7.50 4.01 -0.91
C ARG A 218 7.11 3.84 -2.38
N ASP A 219 6.29 2.85 -2.68
CA ASP A 219 6.01 2.39 -4.04
C ASP A 219 4.51 2.13 -4.32
N TRP A 220 3.62 2.67 -3.46
CA TRP A 220 2.19 2.37 -3.51
C TRP A 220 1.56 2.55 -4.90
N ARG A 221 2.02 3.55 -5.70
CA ARG A 221 1.46 3.77 -7.05
C ARG A 221 1.75 2.61 -7.98
N THR A 222 3.01 2.15 -7.99
CA THR A 222 3.43 1.00 -8.78
C THR A 222 2.72 -0.26 -8.32
N ARG A 223 2.64 -0.47 -6.99
CA ARG A 223 1.93 -1.62 -6.41
C ARG A 223 0.45 -1.57 -6.70
N ALA A 224 -0.21 -0.42 -6.65
CA ALA A 224 -1.62 -0.27 -7.00
C ALA A 224 -1.90 -0.73 -8.44
N VAL A 225 -1.05 -0.33 -9.39
CA VAL A 225 -1.15 -0.79 -10.78
C VAL A 225 -0.91 -2.30 -10.89
N GLN A 226 0.09 -2.82 -10.20
CA GLN A 226 0.37 -4.27 -10.19
C GLN A 226 -0.80 -5.08 -9.65
N GLU A 227 -1.41 -4.63 -8.53
CA GLU A 227 -2.57 -5.32 -7.94
C GLU A 227 -3.81 -5.23 -8.84
N LEU A 228 -4.03 -4.09 -9.53
CA LEU A 228 -5.09 -3.99 -10.54
C LEU A 228 -4.88 -4.97 -11.70
N LEU A 229 -3.63 -5.17 -12.12
CA LEU A 229 -3.28 -6.10 -13.20
C LEU A 229 -3.29 -7.57 -12.75
N ALA A 230 -3.00 -7.84 -11.49
CA ALA A 230 -3.00 -9.18 -10.92
C ALA A 230 -4.41 -9.79 -10.81
N GLY A 231 -5.43 -8.94 -10.88
CA GLY A 231 -6.84 -9.37 -10.79
C GLY A 231 -7.48 -9.05 -9.44
N ASN A 232 -8.67 -9.60 -9.26
CA ASN A 232 -9.52 -9.27 -8.12
C ASN A 232 -9.09 -10.00 -6.85
N ALA A 233 -9.34 -9.37 -5.70
CA ALA A 233 -9.26 -10.08 -4.43
C ALA A 233 -10.29 -11.23 -4.39
N ALA A 234 -9.95 -12.32 -3.73
CA ALA A 234 -10.83 -13.50 -3.65
C ALA A 234 -12.23 -13.19 -3.09
N TRP A 235 -12.36 -12.20 -2.19
CA TRP A 235 -13.65 -11.80 -1.63
C TRP A 235 -14.57 -11.06 -2.62
N LEU A 236 -14.01 -10.56 -3.75
CA LEU A 236 -14.76 -9.92 -4.84
C LEU A 236 -15.18 -10.91 -5.93
N GLU A 237 -14.80 -12.19 -5.83
CA GLU A 237 -15.14 -13.20 -6.80
C GLU A 237 -16.67 -13.27 -7.01
N GLY A 238 -17.11 -13.16 -8.27
CA GLY A 238 -18.52 -13.10 -8.63
C GLY A 238 -19.20 -11.73 -8.51
N ALA A 239 -18.62 -10.77 -7.79
CA ALA A 239 -19.15 -9.41 -7.70
C ALA A 239 -18.60 -8.48 -8.78
N VAL A 240 -17.46 -8.79 -9.35
CA VAL A 240 -16.77 -8.00 -10.37
C VAL A 240 -16.73 -8.71 -11.70
N SER A 241 -16.59 -7.91 -12.77
CA SER A 241 -16.51 -8.44 -14.13
C SER A 241 -15.11 -9.00 -14.39
N ASP A 242 -15.02 -10.20 -14.95
CA ASP A 242 -13.76 -10.85 -15.39
C ASP A 242 -13.06 -10.10 -16.54
N THR A 243 -13.64 -9.02 -17.04
CA THR A 243 -13.13 -8.28 -18.19
C THR A 243 -11.87 -7.44 -17.90
N ASN A 244 -11.51 -7.24 -16.64
CA ASN A 244 -10.31 -6.47 -16.29
C ASN A 244 -9.00 -7.09 -16.80
N THR A 245 -8.95 -8.41 -16.96
CA THR A 245 -7.74 -9.11 -17.40
C THR A 245 -7.61 -9.19 -18.93
N LYS A 246 -8.67 -8.93 -19.69
CA LYS A 246 -8.71 -9.17 -21.15
C LYS A 246 -8.55 -7.91 -22.01
N ARG A 247 -8.52 -6.71 -21.44
CA ARG A 247 -8.57 -5.45 -22.20
C ARG A 247 -7.28 -4.60 -22.21
N ILE A 248 -6.22 -5.04 -21.58
CA ILE A 248 -4.91 -4.42 -21.76
C ILE A 248 -4.13 -5.24 -22.77
N VAL A 249 -4.52 -5.12 -24.03
CA VAL A 249 -3.63 -5.42 -25.16
C VAL A 249 -2.98 -4.09 -25.53
N LEU A 250 -1.71 -3.96 -25.22
CA LEU A 250 -0.85 -2.87 -25.69
C LEU A 250 -0.62 -3.00 -27.21
#